data_1a22d055c39275ab249c23bde9d3b827
#
_entry.id   1a22d055c39275ab249c23bde9d3b827
#
_cell.length_a   1.000
_cell.length_b   1.000
_cell.length_c   1.000
_cell.angle_alpha   90.00
_cell.angle_beta   90.00
_cell.angle_gamma   90.00
#
_symmetry.space_group_name_H-M   'P 1'
#
loop_
_entity.id
_entity.type
_entity.pdbx_description
1 polymer ?
#
loop_
_entity_poly.entity_id
_entity_poly.type
_entity_poly.pdbx_seq_one_letter_code
_entity_poly.pdbx_strand_id
1 'polypeptide(L)'
;MSQLRGYKTGGTIHVVVNNQVGFTTAPSESRSSVYCTDVAKSISAPVLHVNGDDPDACIRAARLAFDYRQKYHRDIVIDLVCYRRHGHNEGDDPSFTQPNMYDLIEQKRSTRRLYTESLIGRGDISMADAEEVMNRFRERLENVFREVREATDTDDDYRRVPYYPTKPEERLTEITPEMVQTIANVHTQFPEGFTVHPKVKPQLERRAAAILEGPIDWATAEIMAIGSLLMEHRPVRLTGQDSRRGTFSQRFAAIVDRVNNDAWVPLKHLTEDQATFEVWDSLLSEYAGLGFEYGYSVARPDALVMWEAQFGDFANG
;
A
#
# COMPACT_ATOMS: atom_id res chain seq x y z
N MET A 1 0.42 0.30 10.55
CA MET A 1 0.78 1.29 9.49
C MET A 1 -0.16 2.48 9.43
N SER A 2 -1.48 2.35 9.57
CA SER A 2 -2.45 3.44 9.40
C SER A 2 -2.17 4.74 10.19
N GLN A 3 -1.42 4.69 11.29
CA GLN A 3 -1.12 5.82 12.18
C GLN A 3 0.37 6.18 12.24
N LEU A 4 1.24 5.44 11.57
CA LEU A 4 2.68 5.65 11.64
C LEU A 4 3.14 6.80 10.74
N ARG A 5 4.13 7.57 11.23
CA ARG A 5 4.83 8.56 10.40
C ARG A 5 5.54 7.86 9.25
N GLY A 6 5.51 8.46 8.06
CA GLY A 6 6.16 7.88 6.88
C GLY A 6 5.38 6.75 6.18
N TYR A 7 4.25 6.29 6.73
CA TYR A 7 3.41 5.23 6.16
C TYR A 7 2.01 5.77 5.87
N LYS A 8 1.91 6.86 5.13
CA LYS A 8 0.64 7.52 4.80
C LYS A 8 0.18 7.14 3.41
N THR A 9 -0.99 6.50 3.34
CA THR A 9 -1.66 6.14 2.07
C THR A 9 -2.83 7.07 1.73
N GLY A 10 -3.14 8.04 2.60
CA GLY A 10 -4.34 8.86 2.49
C GLY A 10 -5.62 8.12 2.85
N GLY A 11 -5.51 7.05 3.63
CA GLY A 11 -6.58 6.17 4.05
C GLY A 11 -6.87 5.06 3.05
N THR A 12 -7.35 3.93 3.56
CA THR A 12 -7.73 2.75 2.78
C THR A 12 -9.20 2.40 3.04
N ILE A 13 -9.93 2.07 1.97
CA ILE A 13 -11.26 1.49 2.09
C ILE A 13 -11.08 -0.02 2.03
N HIS A 14 -11.34 -0.68 3.17
CA HIS A 14 -11.27 -2.14 3.29
C HIS A 14 -12.67 -2.72 3.07
N VAL A 15 -12.84 -3.56 2.06
CA VAL A 15 -14.09 -4.29 1.85
C VAL A 15 -13.91 -5.73 2.28
N VAL A 16 -14.55 -6.11 3.37
CA VAL A 16 -14.56 -7.47 3.89
C VAL A 16 -15.78 -8.19 3.35
N VAL A 17 -15.58 -9.10 2.41
CA VAL A 17 -16.65 -9.96 1.87
C VAL A 17 -16.93 -11.06 2.88
N ASN A 18 -17.82 -10.77 3.84
CA ASN A 18 -18.16 -11.66 4.95
C ASN A 18 -19.23 -12.67 4.52
N ASN A 19 -18.79 -13.79 3.96
CA ASN A 19 -19.68 -14.85 3.52
C ASN A 19 -20.09 -15.85 4.63
N GLN A 20 -19.70 -15.56 5.88
CA GLN A 20 -20.11 -16.26 7.10
C GLN A 20 -19.61 -17.71 7.21
N VAL A 21 -18.67 -18.13 6.39
CA VAL A 21 -18.04 -19.46 6.48
C VAL A 21 -16.59 -19.39 5.99
N GLY A 22 -15.70 -20.17 6.59
CA GLY A 22 -14.32 -20.33 6.16
C GLY A 22 -14.02 -21.79 5.82
N PHE A 23 -14.14 -22.18 4.58
CA PHE A 23 -14.15 -23.58 4.13
C PHE A 23 -15.20 -24.39 4.91
N THR A 24 -14.80 -25.13 5.97
CA THR A 24 -15.71 -25.87 6.88
C THR A 24 -15.93 -25.14 8.22
N THR A 25 -15.22 -24.04 8.46
CA THR A 25 -15.17 -23.39 9.79
C THR A 25 -16.27 -22.35 9.94
N ALA A 26 -17.11 -22.52 10.95
CA ALA A 26 -18.12 -21.57 11.34
C ALA A 26 -17.51 -20.32 12.02
N PRO A 27 -18.21 -19.16 12.05
CA PRO A 27 -17.73 -17.97 12.73
C PRO A 27 -17.34 -18.17 14.20
N SER A 28 -18.11 -18.97 14.94
CA SER A 28 -17.84 -19.30 16.34
C SER A 28 -16.50 -19.98 16.59
N GLU A 29 -15.98 -20.71 15.58
CA GLU A 29 -14.71 -21.42 15.67
C GLU A 29 -13.55 -20.64 15.08
N SER A 30 -13.85 -19.62 14.27
CA SER A 30 -12.83 -18.89 13.52
C SER A 30 -12.29 -17.66 14.24
N ARG A 31 -13.01 -17.13 15.22
CA ARG A 31 -12.63 -15.90 15.93
C ARG A 31 -13.29 -15.79 17.29
N SER A 32 -12.67 -15.04 18.20
CA SER A 32 -13.22 -14.73 19.53
C SER A 32 -14.13 -13.51 19.55
N SER A 33 -14.06 -12.65 18.51
CA SER A 33 -14.89 -11.44 18.41
C SER A 33 -16.23 -11.70 17.75
N VAL A 34 -17.23 -10.86 18.05
CA VAL A 34 -18.57 -10.97 17.43
C VAL A 34 -18.49 -10.73 15.93
N TYR A 35 -17.80 -9.67 15.53
CA TYR A 35 -17.62 -9.32 14.11
C TYR A 35 -16.22 -9.66 13.62
N CYS A 36 -16.11 -10.16 12.39
CA CYS A 36 -14.79 -10.38 11.76
C CYS A 36 -14.00 -9.07 11.57
N THR A 37 -14.68 -7.94 11.55
CA THR A 37 -14.12 -6.60 11.40
C THR A 37 -13.73 -5.93 12.72
N ASP A 38 -13.87 -6.60 13.87
CA ASP A 38 -13.54 -6.01 15.17
C ASP A 38 -12.05 -5.62 15.32
N VAL A 39 -11.17 -6.22 14.52
CA VAL A 39 -9.75 -5.83 14.44
C VAL A 39 -9.58 -4.35 14.03
N ALA A 40 -10.54 -3.79 13.28
CA ALA A 40 -10.52 -2.38 12.89
C ALA A 40 -10.64 -1.42 14.09
N LYS A 41 -11.18 -1.86 15.21
CA LYS A 41 -11.27 -1.08 16.46
C LYS A 41 -9.90 -0.74 17.02
N SER A 42 -8.90 -1.57 16.81
CA SER A 42 -7.51 -1.33 17.27
C SER A 42 -6.87 -0.10 16.64
N ILE A 43 -7.33 0.29 15.46
CA ILE A 43 -6.87 1.50 14.75
C ILE A 43 -7.93 2.59 14.71
N SER A 44 -9.03 2.44 15.45
CA SER A 44 -10.15 3.39 15.48
C SER A 44 -10.76 3.69 14.12
N ALA A 45 -10.74 2.69 13.21
CA ALA A 45 -11.37 2.81 11.90
C ALA A 45 -12.90 2.56 12.04
N PRO A 46 -13.74 3.42 11.43
CA PRO A 46 -15.17 3.16 11.36
C PRO A 46 -15.46 1.87 10.58
N VAL A 47 -16.51 1.16 11.01
CA VAL A 47 -16.99 -0.05 10.33
C VAL A 47 -18.44 0.15 9.91
N LEU A 48 -18.73 -0.08 8.65
CA LEU A 48 -20.07 -0.06 8.08
C LEU A 48 -20.50 -1.52 7.82
N HIS A 49 -21.50 -2.00 8.57
CA HIS A 49 -22.11 -3.30 8.30
C HIS A 49 -23.23 -3.12 7.27
N VAL A 50 -23.14 -3.81 6.15
CA VAL A 50 -24.13 -3.71 5.07
C VAL A 50 -24.55 -5.08 4.58
N ASN A 51 -25.86 -5.23 4.32
CA ASN A 51 -26.39 -6.45 3.74
C ASN A 51 -26.07 -6.48 2.22
N GLY A 52 -25.32 -7.49 1.80
CA GLY A 52 -24.94 -7.69 0.40
C GLY A 52 -26.12 -7.96 -0.56
N ASP A 53 -27.30 -8.29 -0.04
CA ASP A 53 -28.53 -8.44 -0.84
C ASP A 53 -29.30 -7.11 -1.05
N ASP A 54 -28.80 -6.00 -0.48
CA ASP A 54 -29.35 -4.65 -0.70
C ASP A 54 -28.36 -3.79 -1.51
N PRO A 55 -28.46 -3.77 -2.85
CA PRO A 55 -27.56 -2.98 -3.70
C PRO A 55 -27.58 -1.47 -3.40
N ASP A 56 -28.74 -0.91 -3.04
CA ASP A 56 -28.86 0.51 -2.70
C ASP A 56 -28.11 0.85 -1.42
N ALA A 57 -28.20 -0.02 -0.40
CA ALA A 57 -27.43 0.12 0.83
C ALA A 57 -25.93 -0.03 0.58
N CYS A 58 -25.52 -0.98 -0.28
CA CYS A 58 -24.11 -1.16 -0.66
C CYS A 58 -23.55 0.09 -1.33
N ILE A 59 -24.29 0.69 -2.28
CA ILE A 59 -23.89 1.94 -2.95
C ILE A 59 -23.78 3.08 -1.94
N ARG A 60 -24.75 3.23 -1.03
CA ARG A 60 -24.69 4.27 0.01
C ARG A 60 -23.48 4.08 0.93
N ALA A 61 -23.19 2.85 1.35
CA ALA A 61 -22.03 2.53 2.17
C ALA A 61 -20.72 2.83 1.43
N ALA A 62 -20.62 2.45 0.15
CA ALA A 62 -19.43 2.71 -0.65
C ALA A 62 -19.19 4.22 -0.85
N ARG A 63 -20.24 5.01 -1.15
CA ARG A 63 -20.13 6.47 -1.26
C ARG A 63 -19.70 7.11 0.06
N LEU A 64 -20.33 6.73 1.18
CA LEU A 64 -19.97 7.22 2.51
C LEU A 64 -18.51 6.89 2.84
N ALA A 65 -18.07 5.68 2.54
CA ALA A 65 -16.69 5.26 2.76
C ALA A 65 -15.71 6.08 1.90
N PHE A 66 -16.05 6.32 0.65
CA PHE A 66 -15.25 7.16 -0.24
C PHE A 66 -15.15 8.60 0.28
N ASP A 67 -16.28 9.23 0.62
CA ASP A 67 -16.32 10.59 1.14
C ASP A 67 -15.56 10.72 2.46
N TYR A 68 -15.70 9.73 3.35
CA TYR A 68 -14.96 9.67 4.60
C TYR A 68 -13.44 9.63 4.35
N ARG A 69 -13.01 8.70 3.49
CA ARG A 69 -11.59 8.56 3.13
C ARG A 69 -11.04 9.85 2.51
N GLN A 70 -11.77 10.46 1.59
CA GLN A 70 -11.34 11.69 0.92
C GLN A 70 -11.27 12.88 1.88
N LYS A 71 -12.22 12.97 2.83
CA LYS A 71 -12.28 14.08 3.77
C LYS A 71 -11.28 13.96 4.92
N TYR A 72 -11.10 12.77 5.46
CA TYR A 72 -10.31 12.56 6.68
C TYR A 72 -8.96 11.89 6.44
N HIS A 73 -8.70 11.36 5.25
CA HIS A 73 -7.49 10.62 4.90
C HIS A 73 -7.20 9.48 5.89
N ARG A 74 -8.25 8.76 6.30
CA ARG A 74 -8.21 7.66 7.27
C ARG A 74 -8.86 6.41 6.71
N ASP A 75 -8.50 5.28 7.32
CA ASP A 75 -9.05 3.99 6.98
C ASP A 75 -10.53 3.88 7.38
N ILE A 76 -11.30 3.17 6.59
CA ILE A 76 -12.68 2.79 6.84
C ILE A 76 -12.92 1.37 6.35
N VAL A 77 -13.77 0.63 7.03
CA VAL A 77 -14.06 -0.76 6.71
C VAL A 77 -15.53 -0.91 6.34
N ILE A 78 -15.79 -1.64 5.27
CA ILE A 78 -17.13 -2.10 4.88
C ILE A 78 -17.18 -3.60 5.14
N ASP A 79 -18.00 -4.02 6.11
CA ASP A 79 -18.35 -5.41 6.36
C ASP A 79 -19.54 -5.76 5.47
N LEU A 80 -19.27 -6.32 4.30
CA LEU A 80 -20.28 -6.75 3.33
C LEU A 80 -20.78 -8.13 3.73
N VAL A 81 -21.87 -8.17 4.50
CA VAL A 81 -22.46 -9.42 4.97
C VAL A 81 -23.20 -10.11 3.83
N CYS A 82 -22.71 -11.23 3.41
CA CYS A 82 -23.22 -12.02 2.30
C CYS A 82 -23.18 -13.53 2.61
N TYR A 83 -23.27 -14.36 1.59
CA TYR A 83 -23.16 -15.81 1.72
C TYR A 83 -22.50 -16.40 0.46
N ARG A 84 -21.85 -17.54 0.62
CA ARG A 84 -21.28 -18.31 -0.49
C ARG A 84 -22.29 -19.34 -0.96
N ARG A 85 -22.70 -19.25 -2.22
CA ARG A 85 -23.71 -20.16 -2.78
C ARG A 85 -23.17 -21.55 -3.10
N HIS A 86 -21.93 -21.64 -3.54
CA HIS A 86 -21.27 -22.90 -3.92
C HIS A 86 -20.20 -23.29 -2.90
N GLY A 87 -19.74 -24.52 -2.92
CA GLY A 87 -18.67 -25.02 -2.05
C GLY A 87 -17.33 -24.30 -2.20
N HIS A 88 -16.36 -24.66 -1.38
CA HIS A 88 -15.02 -24.09 -1.39
C HIS A 88 -14.30 -24.34 -2.73
N ASN A 89 -14.53 -25.52 -3.29
CA ASN A 89 -14.11 -25.92 -4.63
C ASN A 89 -15.21 -26.79 -5.27
N GLU A 90 -14.98 -27.28 -6.48
CA GLU A 90 -15.95 -28.04 -7.28
C GLU A 90 -16.32 -29.40 -6.65
N GLY A 91 -15.44 -29.98 -5.82
CA GLY A 91 -15.69 -31.25 -5.14
C GLY A 91 -16.23 -31.10 -3.71
N ASP A 92 -16.40 -29.87 -3.22
CA ASP A 92 -16.86 -29.62 -1.86
C ASP A 92 -18.38 -29.43 -1.79
N ASP A 93 -19.01 -30.18 -0.90
CA ASP A 93 -20.41 -29.97 -0.53
C ASP A 93 -20.48 -29.35 0.88
N PRO A 94 -20.73 -28.05 0.96
CA PRO A 94 -20.72 -27.33 2.23
C PRO A 94 -21.90 -27.68 3.14
N SER A 95 -22.93 -28.35 2.63
CA SER A 95 -24.06 -28.83 3.46
C SER A 95 -23.63 -29.91 4.46
N PHE A 96 -22.48 -30.57 4.22
CA PHE A 96 -21.95 -31.57 5.15
C PHE A 96 -21.56 -31.00 6.51
N THR A 97 -21.16 -29.74 6.55
CA THR A 97 -20.71 -29.06 7.77
C THR A 97 -21.63 -27.93 8.22
N GLN A 98 -22.35 -27.26 7.29
CA GLN A 98 -23.30 -26.19 7.56
C GLN A 98 -24.69 -26.49 6.95
N PRO A 99 -25.38 -27.58 7.33
CA PRO A 99 -26.63 -27.99 6.68
C PRO A 99 -27.71 -26.90 6.75
N ASN A 100 -28.00 -26.37 7.94
CA ASN A 100 -29.06 -25.35 8.13
C ASN A 100 -28.82 -24.09 7.32
N MET A 101 -27.57 -23.65 7.21
CA MET A 101 -27.23 -22.47 6.42
C MET A 101 -27.46 -22.70 4.94
N TYR A 102 -27.05 -23.87 4.43
CA TYR A 102 -27.20 -24.20 3.00
C TYR A 102 -28.63 -24.52 2.62
N ASP A 103 -29.46 -25.07 3.52
CA ASP A 103 -30.90 -25.20 3.32
C ASP A 103 -31.55 -23.83 3.09
N LEU A 104 -31.15 -22.80 3.86
CA LEU A 104 -31.63 -21.43 3.68
C LEU A 104 -31.11 -20.79 2.40
N ILE A 105 -29.83 -21.03 2.05
CA ILE A 105 -29.22 -20.50 0.81
C ILE A 105 -29.89 -21.09 -0.42
N GLU A 106 -30.18 -22.39 -0.43
CA GLU A 106 -30.85 -23.06 -1.55
C GLU A 106 -32.23 -22.48 -1.83
N GLN A 107 -33.00 -22.19 -0.78
CA GLN A 107 -34.35 -21.60 -0.88
C GLN A 107 -34.30 -20.11 -1.22
N LYS A 108 -33.15 -19.45 -1.09
CA LYS A 108 -33.03 -18.01 -1.25
C LYS A 108 -32.98 -17.62 -2.72
N ARG A 109 -33.83 -16.67 -3.09
CA ARG A 109 -33.82 -16.02 -4.41
C ARG A 109 -32.51 -15.21 -4.58
N SER A 110 -32.04 -15.11 -5.83
CA SER A 110 -30.83 -14.31 -6.11
C SER A 110 -31.01 -12.83 -5.78
N THR A 111 -29.93 -12.13 -5.42
CA THR A 111 -29.90 -10.69 -5.18
C THR A 111 -30.55 -9.92 -6.33
N ARG A 112 -30.22 -10.28 -7.56
CA ARG A 112 -30.82 -9.66 -8.76
C ARG A 112 -32.37 -9.76 -8.74
N ARG A 113 -32.91 -10.94 -8.44
CA ARG A 113 -34.37 -11.14 -8.43
C ARG A 113 -35.02 -10.35 -7.30
N LEU A 114 -34.45 -10.40 -6.10
CA LEU A 114 -34.95 -9.64 -4.95
C LEU A 114 -34.96 -8.14 -5.21
N TYR A 115 -33.89 -7.63 -5.80
CA TYR A 115 -33.76 -6.21 -6.11
C TYR A 115 -34.73 -5.78 -7.21
N THR A 116 -34.84 -6.55 -8.30
CA THR A 116 -35.81 -6.29 -9.37
C THR A 116 -37.26 -6.23 -8.87
N GLU A 117 -37.65 -7.22 -8.04
CA GLU A 117 -38.96 -7.24 -7.41
C GLU A 117 -39.20 -6.03 -6.50
N SER A 118 -38.18 -5.61 -5.77
CA SER A 118 -38.22 -4.40 -4.92
C SER A 118 -38.43 -3.13 -5.77
N LEU A 119 -37.69 -2.97 -6.86
CA LEU A 119 -37.80 -1.81 -7.75
C LEU A 119 -39.18 -1.74 -8.41
N ILE A 120 -39.72 -2.87 -8.87
CA ILE A 120 -41.06 -2.95 -9.45
C ILE A 120 -42.13 -2.63 -8.38
N GLY A 121 -41.96 -3.21 -7.19
CA GLY A 121 -42.91 -2.98 -6.08
C GLY A 121 -42.95 -1.52 -5.60
N ARG A 122 -41.86 -0.76 -5.76
CA ARG A 122 -41.80 0.68 -5.49
C ARG A 122 -42.27 1.55 -6.65
N GLY A 123 -42.44 0.95 -7.84
CA GLY A 123 -42.81 1.67 -9.06
C GLY A 123 -41.64 2.40 -9.72
N ASP A 124 -40.40 2.06 -9.35
CA ASP A 124 -39.18 2.66 -9.91
C ASP A 124 -38.91 2.21 -11.34
N ILE A 125 -39.29 0.96 -11.68
CA ILE A 125 -39.20 0.36 -13.01
C ILE A 125 -40.43 -0.49 -13.31
N SER A 126 -40.71 -0.72 -14.59
CA SER A 126 -41.71 -1.70 -15.03
C SER A 126 -41.11 -3.10 -15.21
N MET A 127 -41.94 -4.12 -15.34
CA MET A 127 -41.50 -5.47 -15.70
C MET A 127 -40.79 -5.48 -17.07
N ALA A 128 -41.32 -4.70 -18.04
CA ALA A 128 -40.71 -4.60 -19.36
C ALA A 128 -39.31 -4.01 -19.34
N ASP A 129 -39.09 -2.97 -18.52
CA ASP A 129 -37.74 -2.39 -18.32
C ASP A 129 -36.75 -3.43 -17.76
N ALA A 130 -37.22 -4.23 -16.80
CA ALA A 130 -36.38 -5.28 -16.20
C ALA A 130 -36.00 -6.38 -17.22
N GLU A 131 -36.95 -6.77 -18.09
CA GLU A 131 -36.69 -7.74 -19.15
C GLU A 131 -35.76 -7.16 -20.22
N GLU A 132 -35.91 -5.91 -20.60
CA GLU A 132 -35.04 -5.23 -21.56
C GLU A 132 -33.58 -5.20 -21.04
N VAL A 133 -33.37 -4.80 -19.78
CA VAL A 133 -32.03 -4.77 -19.17
C VAL A 133 -31.39 -6.16 -19.17
N MET A 134 -32.19 -7.19 -18.87
CA MET A 134 -31.70 -8.57 -18.87
C MET A 134 -31.30 -9.04 -20.28
N ASN A 135 -32.10 -8.76 -21.27
CA ASN A 135 -31.85 -9.14 -22.67
C ASN A 135 -30.61 -8.42 -23.22
N ARG A 136 -30.49 -7.12 -22.99
CA ARG A 136 -29.32 -6.32 -23.37
C ARG A 136 -28.00 -6.83 -22.73
N PHE A 137 -28.07 -7.25 -21.48
CA PHE A 137 -26.88 -7.84 -20.82
C PHE A 137 -26.51 -9.20 -21.42
N ARG A 138 -27.53 -10.03 -21.75
CA ARG A 138 -27.29 -11.33 -22.42
C ARG A 138 -26.66 -11.15 -23.79
N GLU A 139 -27.22 -10.26 -24.60
CA GLU A 139 -26.67 -9.92 -25.92
C GLU A 139 -25.23 -9.44 -25.84
N ARG A 140 -24.90 -8.62 -24.83
CA ARG A 140 -23.52 -8.19 -24.60
C ARG A 140 -22.59 -9.37 -24.32
N LEU A 141 -23.01 -10.30 -23.47
CA LEU A 141 -22.20 -11.50 -23.16
C LEU A 141 -22.04 -12.39 -24.39
N GLU A 142 -23.08 -12.58 -25.19
CA GLU A 142 -23.02 -13.39 -26.42
C GLU A 142 -22.09 -12.75 -27.46
N ASN A 143 -22.09 -11.42 -27.56
CA ASN A 143 -21.18 -10.70 -28.45
C ASN A 143 -19.73 -10.87 -28.02
N VAL A 144 -19.42 -10.62 -26.74
CA VAL A 144 -18.06 -10.81 -26.21
C VAL A 144 -17.60 -12.26 -26.38
N PHE A 145 -18.48 -13.23 -26.12
CA PHE A 145 -18.15 -14.65 -26.30
C PHE A 145 -17.85 -14.99 -27.77
N ARG A 146 -18.59 -14.39 -28.71
CA ARG A 146 -18.33 -14.54 -30.15
C ARG A 146 -16.99 -13.91 -30.54
N GLU A 147 -16.74 -12.67 -30.09
CA GLU A 147 -15.47 -11.96 -30.33
C GLU A 147 -14.26 -12.78 -29.84
N VAL A 148 -14.34 -13.32 -28.62
CA VAL A 148 -13.27 -14.16 -28.06
C VAL A 148 -13.07 -15.46 -28.85
N ARG A 149 -14.16 -16.07 -29.37
CA ARG A 149 -14.07 -17.29 -30.20
C ARG A 149 -13.52 -17.00 -31.62
N GLU A 150 -13.84 -15.84 -32.16
CA GLU A 150 -13.39 -15.42 -33.49
C GLU A 150 -11.99 -14.81 -33.48
N ALA A 151 -11.54 -14.33 -32.30
CA ALA A 151 -10.16 -13.94 -32.10
C ALA A 151 -9.29 -15.19 -32.33
N THR A 152 -8.64 -15.24 -33.46
CA THR A 152 -7.61 -16.24 -33.70
C THR A 152 -6.52 -16.07 -32.67
N ASP A 153 -6.03 -17.18 -32.13
CA ASP A 153 -4.97 -17.30 -31.12
C ASP A 153 -3.64 -16.74 -31.68
N THR A 154 -3.64 -15.45 -32.04
CA THR A 154 -2.44 -14.71 -32.47
C THR A 154 -1.82 -13.94 -31.32
N ASP A 155 -2.31 -14.14 -30.11
CA ASP A 155 -1.89 -13.34 -28.98
C ASP A 155 -0.78 -14.00 -28.19
N ASP A 156 0.40 -13.95 -28.77
CA ASP A 156 1.68 -14.00 -28.07
C ASP A 156 1.90 -12.70 -27.23
N ASP A 157 0.98 -11.75 -27.26
CA ASP A 157 1.07 -10.44 -26.60
C ASP A 157 0.91 -10.51 -25.07
N TYR A 158 0.41 -11.62 -24.53
CA TYR A 158 0.41 -11.88 -23.09
C TYR A 158 1.66 -12.60 -22.58
N ARG A 159 2.57 -13.00 -23.43
CA ARG A 159 3.94 -13.24 -22.97
C ARG A 159 4.45 -11.91 -22.48
N ARG A 160 4.49 -11.73 -21.15
CA ARG A 160 5.33 -10.74 -20.52
C ARG A 160 6.71 -10.97 -21.11
N VAL A 161 7.06 -10.21 -22.14
CA VAL A 161 8.45 -10.12 -22.57
C VAL A 161 9.17 -9.73 -21.30
N PRO A 162 10.06 -10.58 -20.75
CA PRO A 162 10.83 -10.16 -19.60
C PRO A 162 11.44 -8.83 -20.02
N TYR A 163 11.20 -7.79 -19.25
CA TYR A 163 11.89 -6.52 -19.44
C TYR A 163 13.37 -6.81 -19.14
N TYR A 164 14.07 -7.28 -20.17
CA TYR A 164 15.53 -7.18 -20.17
C TYR A 164 15.80 -5.73 -20.54
N PRO A 165 16.30 -4.92 -19.62
CA PRO A 165 16.74 -3.59 -20.01
C PRO A 165 17.69 -3.80 -21.19
N THR A 166 17.34 -3.23 -22.33
CA THR A 166 18.30 -3.00 -23.42
C THR A 166 19.57 -2.53 -22.75
N LYS A 167 20.76 -3.05 -23.15
CA LYS A 167 22.05 -2.71 -22.56
C LYS A 167 21.98 -1.29 -22.01
N PRO A 168 22.23 -1.07 -20.71
CA PRO A 168 22.14 0.28 -20.16
C PRO A 168 22.99 1.16 -21.07
N GLU A 169 22.39 2.20 -21.62
CA GLU A 169 23.19 3.27 -22.23
C GLU A 169 24.27 3.60 -21.20
N GLU A 170 25.51 3.71 -21.63
CA GLU A 170 26.60 4.15 -20.76
C GLU A 170 26.22 5.51 -20.20
N ARG A 171 25.59 5.49 -19.02
CA ARG A 171 25.28 6.73 -18.32
C ARG A 171 26.49 7.11 -17.50
N LEU A 172 26.89 8.35 -17.68
CA LEU A 172 27.87 8.95 -16.77
C LEU A 172 27.28 8.89 -15.34
N THR A 173 27.99 8.26 -14.43
CA THR A 173 27.64 8.16 -13.01
C THR A 173 28.47 9.11 -12.16
N GLU A 174 29.24 9.97 -12.79
CA GLU A 174 30.04 11.00 -12.14
C GLU A 174 29.15 12.07 -11.54
N ILE A 175 29.46 12.47 -10.32
CA ILE A 175 28.84 13.62 -9.67
C ILE A 175 29.71 14.84 -9.85
N THR A 176 29.09 16.03 -10.01
CA THR A 176 29.86 17.25 -10.25
C THR A 176 30.54 17.76 -8.98
N PRO A 177 31.62 18.52 -9.10
CA PRO A 177 32.28 19.16 -7.93
C PRO A 177 31.30 20.01 -7.11
N GLU A 178 30.35 20.68 -7.75
CA GLU A 178 29.32 21.49 -7.10
C GLU A 178 28.38 20.62 -6.26
N MET A 179 27.99 19.45 -6.76
CA MET A 179 27.19 18.49 -5.99
C MET A 179 27.97 17.98 -4.77
N VAL A 180 29.24 17.63 -4.94
CA VAL A 180 30.13 17.19 -3.87
C VAL A 180 30.19 18.27 -2.76
N GLN A 181 30.42 19.52 -3.14
CA GLN A 181 30.50 20.63 -2.20
C GLN A 181 29.17 20.85 -1.47
N THR A 182 28.05 20.79 -2.19
CA THR A 182 26.71 20.98 -1.60
C THR A 182 26.41 19.87 -0.58
N ILE A 183 26.68 18.62 -0.93
CA ILE A 183 26.47 17.47 -0.04
C ILE A 183 27.34 17.56 1.21
N ALA A 184 28.60 17.98 1.09
CA ALA A 184 29.48 18.20 2.24
C ALA A 184 28.93 19.28 3.18
N ASN A 185 28.50 20.41 2.63
CA ASN A 185 28.06 21.58 3.39
C ASN A 185 26.84 21.27 4.27
N VAL A 186 25.83 20.58 3.75
CA VAL A 186 24.57 20.35 4.49
C VAL A 186 24.77 19.49 5.75
N HIS A 187 25.86 18.73 5.85
CA HIS A 187 26.17 17.91 7.02
C HIS A 187 26.64 18.73 8.23
N THR A 188 27.06 19.96 8.03
CA THR A 188 27.52 20.85 9.09
C THR A 188 26.61 22.06 9.29
N GLN A 189 25.57 22.17 8.47
CA GLN A 189 24.58 23.25 8.56
C GLN A 189 23.32 22.79 9.30
N PHE A 190 22.94 23.51 10.33
CA PHE A 190 21.77 23.24 11.16
C PHE A 190 20.92 24.50 11.33
N PRO A 191 19.62 24.35 11.60
CA PRO A 191 18.76 25.47 11.94
C PRO A 191 19.28 26.23 13.19
N GLU A 192 18.94 27.50 13.28
CA GLU A 192 19.24 28.30 14.47
C GLU A 192 18.66 27.64 15.74
N GLY A 193 19.45 27.54 16.79
CA GLY A 193 19.06 26.91 18.05
C GLY A 193 19.13 25.39 18.08
N PHE A 194 19.45 24.74 16.97
CA PHE A 194 19.57 23.28 16.92
C PHE A 194 20.82 22.77 17.65
N THR A 195 20.64 21.87 18.61
CA THR A 195 21.72 21.33 19.45
C THR A 195 22.08 19.91 19.07
N VAL A 196 23.14 19.74 18.28
CA VAL A 196 23.67 18.42 17.90
C VAL A 196 24.31 17.73 19.08
N HIS A 197 24.09 16.42 19.23
CA HIS A 197 24.74 15.63 20.29
C HIS A 197 26.27 15.71 20.19
N PRO A 198 27.00 15.95 21.31
CA PRO A 198 28.46 16.18 21.30
C PRO A 198 29.31 15.05 20.69
N LYS A 199 28.81 13.81 20.73
CA LYS A 199 29.50 12.64 20.11
C LYS A 199 29.14 12.48 18.61
N VAL A 200 28.07 13.10 18.13
CA VAL A 200 27.63 13.03 16.73
C VAL A 200 28.27 14.14 15.92
N LYS A 201 28.34 15.35 16.45
CA LYS A 201 28.91 16.51 15.76
C LYS A 201 30.27 16.25 15.12
N PRO A 202 31.29 15.69 15.83
CA PRO A 202 32.58 15.40 15.23
C PRO A 202 32.55 14.36 14.12
N GLN A 203 31.55 13.45 14.13
CA GLN A 203 31.38 12.47 13.05
C GLN A 203 30.87 13.13 11.76
N LEU A 204 29.94 14.07 11.89
CA LEU A 204 29.40 14.83 10.74
C LEU A 204 30.46 15.75 10.14
N GLU A 205 31.26 16.41 10.99
CA GLU A 205 32.38 17.26 10.56
C GLU A 205 33.46 16.43 9.81
N ARG A 206 33.82 15.26 10.34
CA ARG A 206 34.73 14.34 9.64
C ARG A 206 34.18 13.83 8.31
N ARG A 207 32.88 13.55 8.25
CA ARG A 207 32.23 13.14 6.99
C ARG A 207 32.30 14.29 5.98
N ALA A 208 31.94 15.49 6.35
CA ALA A 208 32.02 16.64 5.47
C ALA A 208 33.45 16.86 4.93
N ALA A 209 34.46 16.73 5.76
CA ALA A 209 35.86 16.79 5.33
C ALA A 209 36.24 15.61 4.39
N ALA A 210 35.82 14.39 4.71
CA ALA A 210 36.11 13.22 3.88
C ALA A 210 35.44 13.31 2.49
N ILE A 211 34.24 13.91 2.38
CA ILE A 211 33.58 14.15 1.09
C ILE A 211 34.44 15.05 0.19
N LEU A 212 35.11 16.04 0.76
CA LEU A 212 35.92 17.01 0.02
C LEU A 212 37.34 16.54 -0.27
N GLU A 213 37.95 15.81 0.65
CA GLU A 213 39.38 15.50 0.65
C GLU A 213 39.69 14.02 0.54
N GLY A 214 38.66 13.14 0.80
CA GLY A 214 38.85 11.69 0.87
C GLY A 214 39.75 11.23 2.02
N PRO A 215 39.88 9.91 2.24
CA PRO A 215 39.08 8.84 1.67
C PRO A 215 37.67 8.78 2.24
N ILE A 216 36.71 8.32 1.45
CA ILE A 216 35.32 8.12 1.89
C ILE A 216 35.08 6.66 2.31
N ASP A 217 34.29 6.48 3.36
CA ASP A 217 33.79 5.18 3.78
C ASP A 217 32.44 4.83 3.06
N TRP A 218 31.98 3.61 3.27
CA TRP A 218 30.72 3.14 2.67
C TRP A 218 29.53 4.03 2.99
N ALA A 219 29.36 4.42 4.24
CA ALA A 219 28.23 5.24 4.67
C ALA A 219 28.26 6.64 4.06
N THR A 220 29.45 7.20 3.90
CA THR A 220 29.66 8.48 3.22
C THR A 220 29.34 8.36 1.73
N ALA A 221 29.78 7.26 1.07
CA ALA A 221 29.44 7.00 -0.34
C ALA A 221 27.93 6.85 -0.56
N GLU A 222 27.23 6.14 0.34
CA GLU A 222 25.76 6.03 0.31
C GLU A 222 25.08 7.40 0.39
N ILE A 223 25.50 8.25 1.30
CA ILE A 223 24.97 9.62 1.47
C ILE A 223 25.23 10.47 0.22
N MET A 224 26.41 10.35 -0.38
CA MET A 224 26.74 11.06 -1.62
C MET A 224 25.88 10.60 -2.79
N ALA A 225 25.68 9.29 -2.92
CA ALA A 225 24.82 8.72 -3.97
C ALA A 225 23.36 9.15 -3.81
N ILE A 226 22.81 9.11 -2.60
CA ILE A 226 21.46 9.61 -2.33
C ILE A 226 21.38 11.11 -2.64
N GLY A 227 22.35 11.90 -2.17
CA GLY A 227 22.37 13.36 -2.39
C GLY A 227 22.40 13.72 -3.88
N SER A 228 23.21 13.03 -4.68
CA SER A 228 23.26 13.28 -6.12
C SER A 228 21.94 12.97 -6.82
N LEU A 229 21.29 11.84 -6.50
CA LEU A 229 19.98 11.48 -7.04
C LEU A 229 18.92 12.54 -6.72
N LEU A 230 18.91 13.05 -5.51
CA LEU A 230 17.97 14.11 -5.12
C LEU A 230 18.17 15.39 -5.92
N MET A 231 19.42 15.80 -6.17
CA MET A 231 19.76 16.96 -6.98
C MET A 231 19.48 16.73 -8.47
N GLU A 232 19.46 15.47 -8.92
CA GLU A 232 19.02 15.05 -10.26
C GLU A 232 17.50 14.85 -10.37
N HIS A 233 16.72 15.36 -9.42
CA HIS A 233 15.26 15.25 -9.34
C HIS A 233 14.74 13.81 -9.29
N ARG A 234 15.52 12.87 -8.68
CA ARG A 234 15.10 11.51 -8.42
C ARG A 234 14.67 11.36 -6.97
N PRO A 235 13.38 11.12 -6.68
CA PRO A 235 12.93 10.88 -5.31
C PRO A 235 13.59 9.62 -4.73
N VAL A 236 13.95 9.70 -3.45
CA VAL A 236 14.55 8.56 -2.72
C VAL A 236 13.76 8.31 -1.45
N ARG A 237 13.41 7.05 -1.24
CA ARG A 237 12.79 6.56 -0.02
C ARG A 237 13.65 5.45 0.58
N LEU A 238 14.08 5.64 1.82
CA LEU A 238 14.85 4.68 2.60
C LEU A 238 14.09 4.36 3.88
N THR A 239 13.78 3.10 4.08
CA THR A 239 13.15 2.61 5.32
C THR A 239 13.81 1.34 5.80
N GLY A 240 13.53 0.97 7.03
CA GLY A 240 14.05 -0.21 7.70
C GLY A 240 14.15 0.05 9.20
N GLN A 241 14.36 -0.99 9.98
CA GLN A 241 14.60 -0.83 11.41
C GLN A 241 15.93 -0.09 11.59
N ASP A 242 15.93 0.98 12.39
CA ASP A 242 17.10 1.82 12.68
C ASP A 242 17.72 2.57 11.47
N SER A 243 17.02 2.66 10.32
CA SER A 243 17.58 3.21 9.08
C SER A 243 17.95 4.69 9.16
N ARG A 244 17.28 5.47 10.02
CA ARG A 244 17.58 6.91 10.19
C ARG A 244 18.98 7.16 10.74
N ARG A 245 19.44 6.33 11.67
CA ARG A 245 20.79 6.38 12.24
C ARG A 245 21.74 5.41 11.54
N GLY A 246 21.22 4.28 11.11
CA GLY A 246 21.96 3.08 10.74
C GLY A 246 22.21 2.18 11.96
N THR A 247 22.07 0.85 11.78
CA THR A 247 22.26 -0.16 12.84
C THR A 247 23.60 0.01 13.54
N PHE A 248 24.65 0.32 12.81
CA PHE A 248 26.02 0.47 13.29
C PHE A 248 26.41 1.93 13.60
N SER A 249 25.44 2.84 13.73
CA SER A 249 25.69 4.28 13.94
C SER A 249 26.54 4.91 12.83
N GLN A 250 26.39 4.43 11.62
CA GLN A 250 27.19 4.83 10.47
C GLN A 250 26.52 5.90 9.59
N ARG A 251 25.18 5.88 9.48
CA ARG A 251 24.45 6.71 8.48
C ARG A 251 24.17 8.12 8.97
N PHE A 252 23.46 8.28 10.08
CA PHE A 252 22.98 9.58 10.57
C PHE A 252 22.28 10.41 9.49
N ALA A 253 21.36 9.76 8.73
CA ALA A 253 20.54 10.47 7.76
C ALA A 253 19.57 11.46 8.41
N ALA A 254 19.18 11.20 9.65
CA ALA A 254 18.44 12.12 10.50
C ALA A 254 19.18 12.35 11.81
N ILE A 255 19.33 13.62 12.17
CA ILE A 255 19.99 14.05 13.41
C ILE A 255 18.91 14.58 14.34
N VAL A 256 18.96 14.20 15.60
CA VAL A 256 17.97 14.57 16.61
C VAL A 256 18.54 15.68 17.48
N ASP A 257 17.76 16.76 17.66
CA ASP A 257 18.07 17.84 18.57
C ASP A 257 18.04 17.33 20.02
N ARG A 258 19.11 17.61 20.75
CA ARG A 258 19.29 17.14 22.12
C ARG A 258 18.32 17.78 23.11
N VAL A 259 17.76 18.94 22.79
CA VAL A 259 16.93 19.73 23.71
C VAL A 259 15.45 19.42 23.55
N ASN A 260 14.97 19.41 22.29
CA ASN A 260 13.53 19.33 21.98
C ASN A 260 13.13 18.04 21.25
N ASN A 261 14.09 17.18 20.88
CA ASN A 261 13.92 15.95 20.09
C ASN A 261 13.43 16.18 18.66
N ASP A 262 13.51 17.37 18.13
CA ASP A 262 13.23 17.60 16.71
C ASP A 262 14.26 16.93 15.82
N ALA A 263 13.83 16.48 14.66
CA ALA A 263 14.72 15.80 13.73
C ALA A 263 15.08 16.70 12.55
N TRP A 264 16.36 16.81 12.27
CA TRP A 264 16.91 17.44 11.09
C TRP A 264 17.46 16.40 10.13
N VAL A 265 17.08 16.47 8.86
CA VAL A 265 17.54 15.58 7.79
C VAL A 265 18.33 16.40 6.78
N PRO A 266 19.67 16.41 6.84
CA PRO A 266 20.50 17.26 5.99
C PRO A 266 20.19 17.16 4.51
N LEU A 267 20.04 15.96 3.98
CA LEU A 267 19.76 15.73 2.56
C LEU A 267 18.39 16.25 2.08
N LYS A 268 17.53 16.76 2.95
CA LYS A 268 16.30 17.49 2.55
C LYS A 268 16.55 18.96 2.22
N HIS A 269 17.79 19.43 2.35
CA HIS A 269 18.17 20.85 2.27
C HIS A 269 19.36 21.08 1.36
N LEU A 270 19.50 20.29 0.30
CA LEU A 270 20.59 20.41 -0.69
C LEU A 270 20.36 21.62 -1.61
N THR A 271 19.20 21.64 -2.28
CA THR A 271 18.75 22.74 -3.16
C THR A 271 17.25 22.96 -2.99
N GLU A 272 16.77 24.15 -3.42
CA GLU A 272 15.34 24.48 -3.31
C GLU A 272 14.44 23.61 -4.19
N ASP A 273 14.94 23.14 -5.31
CA ASP A 273 14.21 22.39 -6.33
C ASP A 273 14.50 20.89 -6.34
N GLN A 274 15.27 20.39 -5.37
CA GLN A 274 15.60 18.97 -5.28
C GLN A 274 14.37 18.07 -5.16
N ALA A 275 14.54 16.78 -5.50
CA ALA A 275 13.52 15.78 -5.26
C ALA A 275 13.35 15.47 -3.76
N THR A 276 12.25 14.81 -3.42
CA THR A 276 11.92 14.45 -2.04
C THR A 276 12.81 13.33 -1.52
N PHE A 277 13.31 13.48 -0.30
CA PHE A 277 13.97 12.42 0.46
C PHE A 277 13.08 11.97 1.63
N GLU A 278 12.69 10.72 1.63
CA GLU A 278 11.93 10.08 2.70
C GLU A 278 12.83 9.07 3.42
N VAL A 279 13.14 9.34 4.69
CA VAL A 279 13.90 8.40 5.54
C VAL A 279 13.16 8.15 6.84
N TRP A 280 12.82 6.88 7.11
CA TRP A 280 12.00 6.50 8.26
C TRP A 280 12.49 5.20 8.89
N ASP A 281 12.47 5.15 10.23
CA ASP A 281 12.57 3.88 10.92
C ASP A 281 11.25 3.12 10.72
N SER A 282 11.33 1.88 10.28
CA SER A 282 10.17 1.04 10.01
C SER A 282 9.55 0.51 11.31
N LEU A 283 8.33 -0.01 11.18
CA LEU A 283 7.75 -0.86 12.23
C LEU A 283 8.57 -2.15 12.35
N LEU A 284 8.41 -2.83 13.49
CA LEU A 284 9.17 -4.05 13.80
C LEU A 284 8.65 -5.32 13.10
N SER A 285 7.56 -5.23 12.32
CA SER A 285 7.10 -6.31 11.46
C SER A 285 7.81 -6.24 10.11
N GLU A 286 8.77 -7.13 9.90
CA GLU A 286 9.59 -7.20 8.69
C GLU A 286 8.73 -7.36 7.44
N TYR A 287 7.86 -8.35 7.46
CA TYR A 287 6.97 -8.66 6.34
C TYR A 287 6.06 -7.48 5.95
N ALA A 288 5.52 -6.78 6.96
CA ALA A 288 4.68 -5.61 6.71
C ALA A 288 5.50 -4.42 6.17
N GLY A 289 6.74 -4.24 6.65
CA GLY A 289 7.67 -3.23 6.14
C GLY A 289 8.02 -3.46 4.69
N LEU A 290 8.49 -4.65 4.35
CA LEU A 290 8.82 -5.06 2.98
C LEU A 290 7.61 -4.94 2.05
N GLY A 291 6.43 -5.42 2.47
CA GLY A 291 5.21 -5.34 1.67
C GLY A 291 4.77 -3.91 1.37
N PHE A 292 4.96 -2.98 2.34
CA PHE A 292 4.68 -1.57 2.11
C PHE A 292 5.63 -0.96 1.08
N GLU A 293 6.94 -1.19 1.22
CA GLU A 293 7.93 -0.62 0.31
C GLU A 293 7.82 -1.21 -1.10
N TYR A 294 7.48 -2.49 -1.22
CA TYR A 294 7.14 -3.08 -2.51
C TYR A 294 5.94 -2.35 -3.17
N GLY A 295 4.85 -2.17 -2.42
CA GLY A 295 3.69 -1.43 -2.92
C GLY A 295 4.01 0.02 -3.27
N TYR A 296 4.88 0.68 -2.48
CA TYR A 296 5.35 2.03 -2.76
C TYR A 296 6.14 2.08 -4.08
N SER A 297 7.05 1.14 -4.33
CA SER A 297 7.85 1.08 -5.56
C SER A 297 6.99 0.87 -6.80
N VAL A 298 5.91 0.07 -6.69
CA VAL A 298 4.95 -0.13 -7.77
C VAL A 298 4.16 1.15 -8.07
N ALA A 299 3.76 1.88 -7.02
CA ALA A 299 2.98 3.12 -7.16
C ALA A 299 3.85 4.33 -7.59
N ARG A 300 5.15 4.30 -7.31
CA ARG A 300 6.13 5.37 -7.62
C ARG A 300 7.35 4.79 -8.34
N PRO A 301 7.21 4.38 -9.61
CA PRO A 301 8.31 3.79 -10.39
C PRO A 301 9.43 4.79 -10.74
N ASP A 302 9.19 6.07 -10.52
CA ASP A 302 10.14 7.17 -10.65
C ASP A 302 11.09 7.32 -9.46
N ALA A 303 10.79 6.69 -8.33
CA ALA A 303 11.54 6.79 -7.09
C ALA A 303 12.51 5.62 -6.89
N LEU A 304 13.67 5.90 -6.29
CA LEU A 304 14.49 4.85 -5.69
C LEU A 304 13.92 4.49 -4.33
N VAL A 305 13.38 3.27 -4.20
CA VAL A 305 12.81 2.76 -2.95
C VAL A 305 13.74 1.70 -2.38
N MET A 306 14.20 1.92 -1.16
CA MET A 306 15.14 1.04 -0.46
C MET A 306 14.54 0.62 0.88
N TRP A 307 14.54 -0.68 1.14
CA TRP A 307 14.24 -1.25 2.44
C TRP A 307 15.49 -1.94 3.00
N GLU A 308 15.99 -1.43 4.14
CA GLU A 308 17.17 -1.98 4.81
C GLU A 308 16.74 -3.10 5.77
N ALA A 309 17.14 -4.32 5.46
CA ALA A 309 16.87 -5.50 6.24
C ALA A 309 17.72 -5.57 7.51
N GLN A 310 17.15 -6.09 8.60
CA GLN A 310 17.88 -6.56 9.79
C GLN A 310 18.14 -8.07 9.68
N PHE A 311 18.87 -8.66 10.65
CA PHE A 311 19.24 -10.08 10.59
C PHE A 311 18.04 -11.02 10.46
N GLY A 312 16.95 -10.77 11.20
CA GLY A 312 15.73 -11.58 11.15
C GLY A 312 15.04 -11.54 9.81
N ASP A 313 15.09 -10.39 9.15
CA ASP A 313 14.39 -10.12 7.90
C ASP A 313 14.85 -11.03 6.77
N PHE A 314 16.10 -11.47 6.76
CA PHE A 314 16.62 -12.42 5.78
C PHE A 314 15.96 -13.81 5.83
N ALA A 315 15.32 -14.14 6.95
CA ALA A 315 14.59 -15.38 7.11
C ALA A 315 13.07 -15.16 7.13
N ASN A 316 12.60 -13.99 7.57
CA ASN A 316 11.19 -13.68 7.79
C ASN A 316 10.54 -12.88 6.64
N GLY A 317 11.33 -12.25 5.83
CA GLY A 317 10.92 -11.46 4.64
C GLY A 317 11.48 -12.05 3.38
#